data_53adbc44ec5cf784d45254b42b1e0e6f
#
_entry.id   53adbc44ec5cf784d45254b42b1e0e6f
#
_cell.length_a   1.000
_cell.length_b   1.000
_cell.length_c   1.000
_cell.angle_alpha   90.00
_cell.angle_beta   90.00
_cell.angle_gamma   90.00
#
_symmetry.space_group_name_H-M   'P 1'
#
loop_
_entity.id
_entity.type
_entity.pdbx_description
1 polymer ?
#
loop_
_entity_poly.entity_id
_entity_poly.type
_entity_poly.pdbx_seq_one_letter_code
_entity_poly.pdbx_strand_id
1 'polypeptide(L)'
;ILKSYSGLGKNIECLAAAQAITELTFLLVGNNDKQQNYLSCVLAHLDRIYLYEESKEEDIKMLSMSIQSLIHLLAIGGINLPIHHCCKTGEPIIPPLGNWEWSCYYLPSEGFSSIEDPQSNLKINASEVALLQRLLFPELPIKSNGELLGPKKVWLKILFIIETWISAQLEKELSSLKMLREIYS
;
A
#
# COMPACT_ATOMS: atom_id res chain seq x y z
N ILE A 1 -19.63 -20.27 13.92
CA ILE A 1 -18.37 -20.99 13.63
C ILE A 1 -17.32 -19.91 13.41
N LEU A 2 -16.29 -19.91 14.27
CA LEU A 2 -15.15 -19.01 14.09
C LEU A 2 -14.34 -19.50 12.88
N LYS A 3 -14.09 -18.60 11.93
CA LYS A 3 -13.25 -18.91 10.77
C LYS A 3 -11.78 -19.02 11.22
N SER A 4 -11.11 -20.09 10.82
CA SER A 4 -9.69 -20.29 11.09
C SER A 4 -8.86 -19.83 9.89
N TYR A 5 -7.82 -19.05 10.14
CA TYR A 5 -6.84 -18.61 9.15
C TYR A 5 -5.52 -19.40 9.19
N SER A 6 -5.55 -20.61 9.78
CA SER A 6 -4.35 -21.47 9.89
C SER A 6 -3.70 -21.80 8.54
N GLY A 7 -4.45 -21.72 7.42
CA GLY A 7 -3.93 -21.91 6.08
C GLY A 7 -2.95 -20.84 5.60
N LEU A 8 -2.99 -19.64 6.17
CA LEU A 8 -2.07 -18.55 5.82
C LEU A 8 -0.60 -18.88 6.08
N GLY A 9 -0.31 -19.75 7.05
CA GLY A 9 1.06 -20.20 7.36
C GLY A 9 1.67 -21.18 6.37
N LYS A 10 0.91 -21.65 5.37
CA LYS A 10 1.42 -22.62 4.36
C LYS A 10 2.30 -21.96 3.29
N ASN A 11 2.12 -20.67 3.07
CA ASN A 11 2.87 -19.88 2.09
C ASN A 11 3.48 -18.69 2.80
N ILE A 12 4.78 -18.46 2.60
CA ILE A 12 5.53 -17.39 3.26
C ILE A 12 5.03 -16.01 2.86
N GLU A 13 4.59 -15.83 1.62
CA GLU A 13 4.03 -14.55 1.13
C GLU A 13 2.70 -14.23 1.79
N CYS A 14 1.80 -15.23 1.91
CA CYS A 14 0.53 -15.09 2.62
C CYS A 14 0.76 -14.79 4.10
N LEU A 15 1.71 -15.46 4.72
CA LEU A 15 2.07 -15.23 6.12
C LEU A 15 2.61 -13.81 6.33
N ALA A 16 3.55 -13.37 5.50
CA ALA A 16 4.11 -12.02 5.59
C ALA A 16 3.05 -10.94 5.36
N ALA A 17 2.15 -11.15 4.38
CA ALA A 17 1.02 -10.25 4.13
C ALA A 17 0.09 -10.16 5.35
N ALA A 18 -0.29 -11.28 5.93
CA ALA A 18 -1.14 -11.31 7.12
C ALA A 18 -0.47 -10.67 8.34
N GLN A 19 0.83 -10.89 8.52
CA GLN A 19 1.61 -10.24 9.57
C GLN A 19 1.67 -8.73 9.38
N ALA A 20 1.86 -8.23 8.15
CA ALA A 20 1.87 -6.80 7.87
C ALA A 20 0.53 -6.13 8.20
N ILE A 21 -0.58 -6.77 7.82
CA ILE A 21 -1.93 -6.31 8.16
C ILE A 21 -2.13 -6.26 9.67
N THR A 22 -1.78 -7.33 10.39
CA THR A 22 -2.00 -7.41 11.85
C THR A 22 -1.08 -6.48 12.63
N GLU A 23 0.19 -6.37 12.26
CA GLU A 23 1.15 -5.48 12.90
C GLU A 23 0.74 -4.01 12.74
N LEU A 24 0.37 -3.58 11.53
CA LEU A 24 -0.14 -2.22 11.30
C LEU A 24 -1.43 -1.98 12.06
N THR A 25 -2.38 -2.92 12.03
CA THR A 25 -3.64 -2.80 12.76
C THR A 25 -3.41 -2.60 14.25
N PHE A 26 -2.50 -3.38 14.84
CA PHE A 26 -2.16 -3.26 16.26
C PHE A 26 -1.64 -1.86 16.63
N LEU A 27 -0.85 -1.25 15.75
CA LEU A 27 -0.35 0.12 15.97
C LEU A 27 -1.45 1.18 15.82
N LEU A 28 -2.40 0.96 14.90
CA LEU A 28 -3.45 1.94 14.59
C LEU A 28 -4.63 1.90 15.56
N VAL A 29 -4.98 0.72 16.08
CA VAL A 29 -6.18 0.55 16.93
C VAL A 29 -6.06 1.29 18.26
N GLY A 30 -4.88 1.33 18.89
CA GLY A 30 -4.62 2.08 20.13
C GLY A 30 -5.86 2.23 21.03
N ASN A 31 -6.12 3.46 21.48
CA ASN A 31 -7.30 3.83 22.28
C ASN A 31 -8.47 4.39 21.44
N ASN A 32 -8.70 3.91 20.24
CA ASN A 32 -9.60 4.54 19.29
C ASN A 32 -10.99 3.86 19.24
N ASP A 33 -12.08 4.64 19.25
CA ASP A 33 -13.48 4.19 19.21
C ASP A 33 -13.90 3.52 17.88
N LYS A 34 -13.01 3.47 16.87
CA LYS A 34 -13.26 2.92 15.52
C LYS A 34 -12.95 1.43 15.38
N GLN A 35 -12.85 0.66 16.46
CA GLN A 35 -12.42 -0.75 16.46
C GLN A 35 -13.22 -1.64 15.50
N GLN A 36 -14.52 -1.37 15.34
CA GLN A 36 -15.39 -2.19 14.47
C GLN A 36 -15.03 -2.02 12.98
N ASN A 37 -14.66 -0.82 12.55
CA ASN A 37 -14.25 -0.55 11.17
C ASN A 37 -12.93 -1.24 10.83
N TYR A 38 -11.97 -1.23 11.78
CA TYR A 38 -10.72 -1.97 11.61
C TYR A 38 -10.95 -3.46 11.46
N LEU A 39 -11.77 -4.06 12.35
CA LEU A 39 -12.06 -5.50 12.30
C LEU A 39 -12.65 -5.91 10.96
N SER A 40 -13.62 -5.16 10.45
CA SER A 40 -14.26 -5.45 9.16
C SER A 40 -13.25 -5.36 8.00
N CYS A 41 -12.40 -4.34 7.99
CA CYS A 41 -11.36 -4.17 6.98
C CYS A 41 -10.31 -5.29 7.05
N VAL A 42 -9.80 -5.60 8.23
CA VAL A 42 -8.83 -6.68 8.45
C VAL A 42 -9.38 -8.01 7.98
N LEU A 43 -10.60 -8.37 8.38
CA LEU A 43 -11.24 -9.63 7.98
C LEU A 43 -11.42 -9.71 6.46
N ALA A 44 -11.87 -8.63 5.81
CA ALA A 44 -12.03 -8.59 4.36
C ALA A 44 -10.70 -8.84 3.63
N HIS A 45 -9.62 -8.24 4.10
CA HIS A 45 -8.30 -8.41 3.50
C HIS A 45 -7.69 -9.79 3.81
N LEU A 46 -7.82 -10.28 5.03
CA LEU A 46 -7.36 -11.63 5.39
C LEU A 46 -8.12 -12.70 4.61
N ASP A 47 -9.43 -12.53 4.40
CA ASP A 47 -10.24 -13.43 3.58
C ASP A 47 -9.74 -13.46 2.15
N ARG A 48 -9.43 -12.30 1.57
CA ARG A 48 -8.92 -12.19 0.21
C ARG A 48 -7.56 -12.88 0.06
N ILE A 49 -6.65 -12.70 1.03
CA ILE A 49 -5.35 -13.36 1.06
C ILE A 49 -5.50 -14.88 1.25
N TYR A 50 -6.39 -15.29 2.16
CA TYR A 50 -6.62 -16.71 2.44
C TYR A 50 -7.19 -17.47 1.23
N LEU A 51 -8.03 -16.81 0.42
CA LEU A 51 -8.62 -17.38 -0.80
C LEU A 51 -7.71 -17.25 -2.02
N TYR A 52 -6.55 -16.61 -1.87
CA TYR A 52 -5.59 -16.49 -2.94
C TYR A 52 -5.05 -17.87 -3.33
N GLU A 53 -5.34 -18.28 -4.56
CA GLU A 53 -4.73 -19.45 -5.19
C GLU A 53 -3.52 -18.97 -5.98
N GLU A 54 -2.37 -19.56 -5.68
CA GLU A 54 -1.10 -19.25 -6.32
C GLU A 54 -1.18 -19.62 -7.82
N SER A 55 -1.41 -18.64 -8.67
CA SER A 55 -1.21 -18.81 -10.12
C SER A 55 0.27 -18.57 -10.41
N LYS A 56 0.91 -19.50 -11.09
CA LYS A 56 2.35 -19.42 -11.48
C LYS A 56 2.70 -18.21 -12.34
N GLU A 57 1.73 -17.43 -12.78
CA GLU A 57 1.91 -16.31 -13.70
C GLU A 57 1.91 -14.92 -13.03
N GLU A 58 1.53 -14.82 -11.74
CA GLU A 58 1.39 -13.51 -11.06
C GLU A 58 2.21 -13.44 -9.77
N ASP A 59 3.52 -13.45 -9.90
CA ASP A 59 4.50 -13.33 -8.80
C ASP A 59 4.27 -12.11 -7.87
N ILE A 60 3.59 -11.07 -8.35
CA ILE A 60 3.37 -9.81 -7.59
C ILE A 60 1.95 -9.62 -7.06
N LYS A 61 1.03 -10.56 -7.26
CA LYS A 61 -0.37 -10.39 -6.86
C LYS A 61 -0.53 -10.31 -5.34
N MET A 62 0.16 -11.18 -4.61
CA MET A 62 0.15 -11.13 -3.15
C MET A 62 0.76 -9.83 -2.62
N LEU A 63 1.85 -9.35 -3.21
CA LEU A 63 2.45 -8.05 -2.88
C LEU A 63 1.44 -6.92 -3.11
N SER A 64 0.74 -6.91 -4.24
CA SER A 64 -0.24 -5.87 -4.56
C SER A 64 -1.44 -5.88 -3.60
N MET A 65 -1.92 -7.07 -3.21
CA MET A 65 -2.98 -7.23 -2.21
C MET A 65 -2.53 -6.74 -0.82
N SER A 66 -1.31 -7.05 -0.42
CA SER A 66 -0.71 -6.56 0.83
C SER A 66 -0.64 -5.03 0.85
N ILE A 67 -0.08 -4.44 -0.19
CA ILE A 67 0.04 -2.98 -0.36
C ILE A 67 -1.32 -2.29 -0.27
N GLN A 68 -2.32 -2.80 -0.99
CA GLN A 68 -3.67 -2.23 -0.95
C GLN A 68 -4.30 -2.34 0.43
N SER A 69 -4.09 -3.47 1.13
CA SER A 69 -4.59 -3.67 2.50
C SER A 69 -4.00 -2.64 3.46
N LEU A 70 -2.71 -2.37 3.37
CA LEU A 70 -2.04 -1.36 4.18
C LEU A 70 -2.58 0.05 3.91
N ILE A 71 -2.79 0.42 2.64
CA ILE A 71 -3.37 1.71 2.25
C ILE A 71 -4.77 1.88 2.83
N HIS A 72 -5.62 0.85 2.76
CA HIS A 72 -6.96 0.90 3.34
C HIS A 72 -6.94 1.04 4.87
N LEU A 73 -6.04 0.33 5.54
CA LEU A 73 -5.87 0.43 7.01
C LEU A 73 -5.39 1.82 7.42
N LEU A 74 -4.42 2.40 6.70
CA LEU A 74 -3.95 3.77 6.93
C LEU A 74 -5.08 4.80 6.75
N ALA A 75 -5.94 4.60 5.74
CA ALA A 75 -7.10 5.46 5.50
C ALA A 75 -8.11 5.39 6.66
N ILE A 76 -8.44 4.19 7.15
CA ILE A 76 -9.30 4.02 8.32
C ILE A 76 -8.65 4.61 9.57
N GLY A 77 -7.33 4.49 9.71
CA GLY A 77 -6.53 5.06 10.80
C GLY A 77 -6.46 6.58 10.82
N GLY A 78 -6.86 7.24 9.74
CA GLY A 78 -6.80 8.69 9.60
C GLY A 78 -5.41 9.23 9.28
N ILE A 79 -4.47 8.37 8.91
CA ILE A 79 -3.11 8.70 8.46
C ILE A 79 -2.89 8.26 7.02
N ASN A 80 -3.92 8.42 6.19
CA ASN A 80 -3.87 8.09 4.76
C ASN A 80 -2.76 8.86 4.03
N LEU A 81 -2.20 8.24 2.99
CA LEU A 81 -1.28 8.93 2.08
C LEU A 81 -2.00 10.08 1.35
N PRO A 82 -1.52 11.32 1.41
CA PRO A 82 -2.15 12.47 0.78
C PRO A 82 -1.80 12.59 -0.71
N ILE A 83 -2.16 11.57 -1.51
CA ILE A 83 -1.77 11.41 -2.94
C ILE A 83 -2.61 12.22 -3.92
N HIS A 84 -3.63 12.95 -3.46
CA HIS A 84 -4.52 13.73 -4.32
C HIS A 84 -4.22 15.22 -4.33
N HIS A 85 -3.43 15.71 -3.38
CA HIS A 85 -3.09 17.12 -3.26
C HIS A 85 -1.61 17.32 -2.98
N CYS A 86 -1.05 18.35 -3.57
CA CYS A 86 0.33 18.76 -3.33
C CYS A 86 0.49 19.27 -1.90
N CYS A 87 1.41 18.68 -1.13
CA CYS A 87 1.66 19.10 0.25
C CYS A 87 2.21 20.52 0.39
N LYS A 88 2.80 21.07 -0.67
CA LYS A 88 3.38 22.44 -0.68
C LYS A 88 2.39 23.51 -1.12
N THR A 89 1.52 23.20 -2.09
CA THR A 89 0.62 24.21 -2.70
C THR A 89 -0.86 23.98 -2.36
N GLY A 90 -1.23 22.77 -1.91
CA GLY A 90 -2.63 22.37 -1.72
C GLY A 90 -3.37 22.05 -3.04
N GLU A 91 -2.75 22.29 -4.20
CA GLU A 91 -3.37 22.05 -5.50
C GLU A 91 -3.56 20.56 -5.78
N PRO A 92 -4.61 20.19 -6.53
CA PRO A 92 -4.84 18.80 -6.91
C PRO A 92 -3.69 18.21 -7.72
N ILE A 93 -3.28 16.99 -7.38
CA ILE A 93 -2.33 16.21 -8.17
C ILE A 93 -3.11 15.38 -9.17
N ILE A 94 -3.12 15.84 -10.42
CA ILE A 94 -3.75 15.16 -11.56
C ILE A 94 -2.64 14.67 -12.49
N PRO A 95 -2.29 13.36 -12.45
CA PRO A 95 -1.20 12.84 -13.24
C PRO A 95 -1.54 12.87 -14.74
N PRO A 96 -0.77 13.58 -15.57
CA PRO A 96 -1.01 13.66 -17.02
C PRO A 96 -0.47 12.40 -17.70
N LEU A 97 -1.29 11.38 -17.82
CA LEU A 97 -0.89 10.11 -18.45
C LEU A 97 -0.38 10.36 -19.88
N GLY A 98 0.75 9.73 -20.19
CA GLY A 98 1.45 9.93 -21.48
C GLY A 98 2.50 11.06 -21.49
N ASN A 99 2.56 11.87 -20.44
CA ASN A 99 3.65 12.86 -20.28
C ASN A 99 4.80 12.25 -19.46
N TRP A 100 5.89 11.88 -20.16
CA TRP A 100 7.06 11.22 -19.56
C TRP A 100 7.97 12.16 -18.78
N GLU A 101 7.88 13.46 -19.01
CA GLU A 101 8.68 14.48 -18.34
C GLU A 101 8.06 14.89 -16.99
N TRP A 102 6.75 14.70 -16.84
CA TRP A 102 6.05 15.04 -15.61
C TRP A 102 6.48 14.16 -14.45
N SER A 103 6.64 14.79 -13.30
CA SER A 103 7.05 14.12 -12.08
C SER A 103 6.39 14.72 -10.86
N CYS A 104 6.15 13.85 -9.90
CA CYS A 104 5.77 14.19 -8.55
C CYS A 104 6.88 13.74 -7.60
N TYR A 105 7.05 14.45 -6.51
CA TYR A 105 8.11 14.24 -5.53
C TYR A 105 7.52 13.77 -4.21
N TYR A 106 8.07 12.71 -3.65
CA TYR A 106 7.58 12.14 -2.41
C TYR A 106 8.47 12.60 -1.24
N LEU A 107 7.81 13.09 -0.17
CA LEU A 107 8.42 13.46 1.10
C LEU A 107 7.81 12.61 2.21
N PRO A 108 8.57 11.76 2.93
CA PRO A 108 8.02 10.79 3.89
C PRO A 108 7.17 11.40 5.01
N SER A 109 7.46 12.63 5.46
CA SER A 109 6.73 13.29 6.54
C SER A 109 5.55 14.15 6.07
N GLU A 110 5.53 14.56 4.79
CA GLU A 110 4.58 15.56 4.28
C GLU A 110 3.65 15.01 3.19
N GLY A 111 4.11 14.01 2.43
CA GLY A 111 3.35 13.39 1.34
C GLY A 111 3.92 13.70 -0.04
N PHE A 112 3.10 14.21 -0.95
CA PHE A 112 3.45 14.37 -2.36
C PHE A 112 3.48 15.83 -2.78
N SER A 113 4.48 16.21 -3.57
CA SER A 113 4.65 17.56 -4.10
C SER A 113 4.74 17.53 -5.63
N SER A 114 4.00 18.43 -6.29
CA SER A 114 4.15 18.72 -7.73
C SER A 114 5.35 19.62 -8.02
N ILE A 115 5.95 20.19 -7.00
CA ILE A 115 7.14 21.05 -7.10
C ILE A 115 8.34 20.27 -6.60
N GLU A 116 9.46 20.39 -7.29
CA GLU A 116 10.73 19.78 -6.88
C GLU A 116 11.16 20.29 -5.49
N ASP A 117 11.52 19.37 -4.63
CA ASP A 117 11.97 19.67 -3.27
C ASP A 117 13.29 18.93 -3.01
N PRO A 118 14.34 19.64 -2.55
CA PRO A 118 15.64 19.01 -2.23
C PRO A 118 15.57 17.94 -1.15
N GLN A 119 14.53 17.96 -0.32
CA GLN A 119 14.28 16.95 0.73
C GLN A 119 13.49 15.74 0.22
N SER A 120 13.11 15.73 -1.06
CA SER A 120 12.41 14.61 -1.66
C SER A 120 13.31 13.37 -1.73
N ASN A 121 12.81 12.27 -1.20
CA ASN A 121 13.51 10.99 -1.24
C ASN A 121 13.28 10.23 -2.55
N LEU A 122 12.24 10.58 -3.30
CA LEU A 122 11.81 9.78 -4.43
C LEU A 122 11.04 10.61 -5.46
N LYS A 123 11.44 10.47 -6.72
CA LYS A 123 10.74 11.00 -7.88
C LYS A 123 9.79 9.95 -8.45
N ILE A 124 8.53 10.32 -8.70
CA ILE A 124 7.44 9.44 -9.12
C ILE A 124 6.84 9.99 -10.40
N ASN A 125 6.63 9.13 -11.40
CA ASN A 125 6.04 9.53 -12.68
C ASN A 125 4.50 9.51 -12.66
N ALA A 126 3.88 10.02 -13.72
CA ALA A 126 2.42 10.12 -13.84
C ALA A 126 1.71 8.76 -13.69
N SER A 127 2.24 7.70 -14.29
CA SER A 127 1.63 6.36 -14.20
C SER A 127 1.73 5.76 -12.80
N GLU A 128 2.83 6.00 -12.09
CA GLU A 128 3.03 5.54 -10.71
C GLU A 128 2.09 6.28 -9.74
N VAL A 129 1.89 7.60 -9.92
CA VAL A 129 0.92 8.36 -9.12
C VAL A 129 -0.50 7.90 -9.41
N ALA A 130 -0.87 7.71 -10.68
CA ALA A 130 -2.19 7.20 -11.04
C ALA A 130 -2.45 5.80 -10.45
N LEU A 131 -1.44 4.93 -10.43
CA LEU A 131 -1.53 3.62 -9.80
C LEU A 131 -1.77 3.73 -8.30
N LEU A 132 -1.01 4.58 -7.60
CA LEU A 132 -1.20 4.85 -6.17
C LEU A 132 -2.62 5.36 -5.87
N GLN A 133 -3.12 6.32 -6.64
CA GLN A 133 -4.48 6.85 -6.47
C GLN A 133 -5.56 5.78 -6.66
N ARG A 134 -5.33 4.82 -7.55
CA ARG A 134 -6.26 3.69 -7.77
C ARG A 134 -6.29 2.68 -6.63
N LEU A 135 -5.23 2.57 -5.83
CA LEU A 135 -5.18 1.63 -4.71
C LEU A 135 -6.12 1.98 -3.55
N LEU A 136 -6.69 3.17 -3.54
CA LEU A 136 -7.76 3.55 -2.60
C LEU A 136 -9.12 2.92 -2.93
N PHE A 137 -9.32 2.44 -4.16
CA PHE A 137 -10.54 1.73 -4.55
C PHE A 137 -10.50 0.28 -4.06
N PRO A 138 -11.68 -0.39 -3.94
CA PRO A 138 -11.76 -1.78 -3.44
C PRO A 138 -11.07 -2.79 -4.36
N GLU A 139 -11.12 -2.58 -5.67
CA GLU A 139 -10.55 -3.48 -6.67
C GLU A 139 -9.08 -3.18 -6.90
N LEU A 140 -8.30 -4.25 -7.09
CA LEU A 140 -6.91 -4.11 -7.56
C LEU A 140 -6.88 -3.47 -8.96
N PRO A 141 -5.89 -2.61 -9.23
CA PRO A 141 -5.71 -2.02 -10.55
C PRO A 141 -5.22 -3.09 -11.55
N ILE A 142 -6.13 -3.55 -12.40
CA ILE A 142 -5.89 -4.55 -13.43
C ILE A 142 -6.08 -3.96 -14.83
N LYS A 143 -5.43 -4.57 -15.81
CA LYS A 143 -5.63 -4.33 -17.24
C LYS A 143 -6.91 -5.02 -17.71
N SER A 144 -7.33 -4.73 -18.95
CA SER A 144 -8.48 -5.40 -19.59
C SER A 144 -8.31 -6.92 -19.77
N ASN A 145 -7.07 -7.42 -19.81
CA ASN A 145 -6.75 -8.83 -19.88
C ASN A 145 -6.67 -9.54 -18.51
N GLY A 146 -6.94 -8.83 -17.41
CA GLY A 146 -6.90 -9.37 -16.05
C GLY A 146 -5.56 -9.26 -15.32
N GLU A 147 -4.48 -8.88 -16.03
CA GLU A 147 -3.15 -8.71 -15.42
C GLU A 147 -3.09 -7.44 -14.55
N LEU A 148 -2.25 -7.46 -13.53
CA LEU A 148 -1.97 -6.27 -12.71
C LEU A 148 -1.36 -5.14 -13.54
N LEU A 149 -1.74 -3.91 -13.20
CA LEU A 149 -1.10 -2.72 -13.73
C LEU A 149 0.27 -2.52 -13.08
N GLY A 150 1.26 -2.19 -13.90
CA GLY A 150 2.62 -1.89 -13.46
C GLY A 150 3.50 -3.13 -13.25
N PRO A 151 4.79 -2.99 -13.52
CA PRO A 151 5.77 -4.05 -13.29
C PRO A 151 6.14 -4.16 -11.79
N LYS A 152 6.74 -5.27 -11.39
CA LYS A 152 7.24 -5.56 -10.02
C LYS A 152 7.99 -4.38 -9.42
N LYS A 153 8.87 -3.74 -10.18
CA LYS A 153 9.65 -2.58 -9.74
C LYS A 153 8.77 -1.41 -9.22
N VAL A 154 7.64 -1.18 -9.86
CA VAL A 154 6.70 -0.12 -9.43
C VAL A 154 6.03 -0.51 -8.12
N TRP A 155 5.63 -1.76 -7.95
CA TRP A 155 5.03 -2.25 -6.71
C TRP A 155 6.00 -2.19 -5.54
N LEU A 156 7.28 -2.55 -5.74
CA LEU A 156 8.32 -2.40 -4.72
C LEU A 156 8.57 -0.92 -4.35
N LYS A 157 8.50 -0.02 -5.33
CA LYS A 157 8.58 1.42 -5.09
C LYS A 157 7.41 1.94 -4.26
N ILE A 158 6.19 1.44 -4.52
CA ILE A 158 5.00 1.77 -3.72
C ILE A 158 5.13 1.20 -2.30
N LEU A 159 5.63 -0.03 -2.14
CA LEU A 159 5.91 -0.60 -0.82
C LEU A 159 6.87 0.28 -0.02
N PHE A 160 7.94 0.75 -0.64
CA PHE A 160 8.90 1.68 -0.02
C PHE A 160 8.24 2.99 0.42
N ILE A 161 7.34 3.55 -0.39
CA ILE A 161 6.57 4.75 -0.02
C ILE A 161 5.74 4.49 1.24
N ILE A 162 5.02 3.36 1.28
CA ILE A 162 4.18 3.00 2.44
C ILE A 162 5.03 2.77 3.69
N GLU A 163 6.14 2.05 3.56
CA GLU A 163 7.06 1.75 4.66
C GLU A 163 7.60 3.05 5.28
N THR A 164 8.09 3.97 4.45
CA THR A 164 8.64 5.25 4.91
C THR A 164 7.56 6.20 5.43
N TRP A 165 6.35 6.17 4.85
CA TRP A 165 5.19 6.91 5.36
C TRP A 165 4.80 6.45 6.76
N ILE A 166 4.64 5.14 6.95
CA ILE A 166 4.31 4.55 8.25
C ILE A 166 5.38 4.92 9.28
N SER A 167 6.65 4.77 8.93
CA SER A 167 7.76 5.11 9.81
C SER A 167 7.74 6.58 10.23
N ALA A 168 7.44 7.49 9.29
CA ALA A 168 7.36 8.92 9.58
C ALA A 168 6.14 9.32 10.41
N GLN A 169 4.97 8.68 10.19
CA GLN A 169 3.73 9.03 10.87
C GLN A 169 3.58 8.37 12.25
N LEU A 170 4.10 7.16 12.43
CA LEU A 170 3.94 6.37 13.65
C LEU A 170 5.22 6.28 14.49
N GLU A 171 6.33 6.84 13.99
CA GLU A 171 7.66 6.72 14.61
C GLU A 171 8.05 5.25 14.90
N LYS A 172 7.60 4.34 14.02
CA LYS A 172 7.78 2.89 14.13
C LYS A 172 8.11 2.28 12.78
N GLU A 173 9.04 1.34 12.79
CA GLU A 173 9.30 0.45 11.67
C GLU A 173 8.52 -0.85 11.86
N LEU A 174 7.89 -1.35 10.79
CA LEU A 174 7.20 -2.62 10.80
C LEU A 174 8.14 -3.71 10.28
N SER A 175 8.42 -4.70 11.11
CA SER A 175 9.29 -5.84 10.75
C SER A 175 8.68 -6.68 9.62
N SER A 176 7.36 -6.78 9.57
CA SER A 176 6.63 -7.47 8.52
C SER A 176 6.78 -6.83 7.13
N LEU A 177 6.90 -5.49 7.04
CA LEU A 177 7.15 -4.80 5.77
C LEU A 177 8.56 -5.06 5.24
N LYS A 178 9.54 -5.11 6.15
CA LYS A 178 10.90 -5.52 5.79
C LYS A 178 10.92 -6.94 5.24
N MET A 179 10.22 -7.86 5.89
CA MET A 179 10.06 -9.24 5.43
C MET A 179 9.39 -9.30 4.04
N LEU A 180 8.29 -8.57 3.81
CA LEU A 180 7.67 -8.48 2.50
C LEU A 180 8.65 -7.99 1.43
N ARG A 181 9.41 -6.95 1.72
CA ARG A 181 10.40 -6.43 0.78
C ARG A 181 11.48 -7.47 0.46
N GLU A 182 11.98 -8.20 1.44
CA GLU A 182 12.99 -9.25 1.25
C GLU A 182 12.49 -10.41 0.40
N ILE A 183 11.22 -10.81 0.55
CA ILE A 183 10.60 -11.87 -0.26
C ILE A 183 10.55 -11.48 -1.75
N TYR A 184 10.30 -10.20 -2.03
CA TYR A 184 10.10 -9.72 -3.40
C TYR A 184 11.32 -8.98 -4.01
N SER A 185 12.43 -8.86 -3.31
CA SER A 185 13.66 -8.17 -3.78
C SER A 185 14.47 -8.94 -4.81
#